data_01e7babc788ab273bf0b619aa2ffb022
#
_entry.id   01e7babc788ab273bf0b619aa2ffb022
#
_cell.length_a   1.000
_cell.length_b   1.000
_cell.length_c   1.000
_cell.angle_alpha   90.00
_cell.angle_beta   90.00
_cell.angle_gamma   90.00
#
_symmetry.space_group_name_H-M   'P 1'
#
loop_
_entity.id
_entity.type
_entity.pdbx_description
1 polymer ?
#
loop_
_entity_poly.entity_id
_entity_poly.type
_entity_poly.pdbx_seq_one_letter_code
_entity_poly.pdbx_strand_id
1 'polypeptide(L)'
;EISACLVGSEMCIRDRTDTQYIRQLVSEGEHCHQDFKFEISDARKIARSLSAFANTEGGRLLIGVKDNGKIAGVRSDEEIYMIEAAATMYCKPKVELETQTYKVEGKTVLEIRINETVSKPVYALDETNKPWAYIRIKDENILATPVHLKMWQHSKKPEGALVTFTEREQRLLDALKEKEKLSLNQCCKLCRLNHKTTC
;
A
#
# COMPACT_ATOMS: atom_id res chain seq x y z
N GLU A 1 -16.30 4.32 -47.57
CA GLU A 1 -16.63 3.04 -46.88
C GLU A 1 -15.43 2.32 -46.20
N ILE A 2 -14.26 2.92 -46.08
CA ILE A 2 -13.07 2.30 -45.50
C ILE A 2 -12.83 2.73 -44.01
N SER A 3 -13.53 3.77 -43.53
CA SER A 3 -13.31 4.34 -42.20
C SER A 3 -13.91 3.54 -41.04
N ALA A 4 -14.95 2.75 -41.25
CA ALA A 4 -15.64 2.02 -40.19
C ALA A 4 -14.94 0.71 -39.75
N CYS A 5 -14.07 0.14 -40.61
CA CYS A 5 -13.38 -1.12 -40.33
C CYS A 5 -12.12 -0.94 -39.44
N LEU A 6 -11.49 0.24 -39.48
CA LEU A 6 -10.28 0.54 -38.71
C LEU A 6 -10.59 0.78 -37.20
N VAL A 7 -11.72 1.45 -36.89
CA VAL A 7 -12.12 1.72 -35.49
C VAL A 7 -12.43 0.43 -34.73
N GLY A 8 -13.03 -0.56 -35.38
CA GLY A 8 -13.30 -1.87 -34.78
C GLY A 8 -12.05 -2.70 -34.52
N SER A 9 -11.04 -2.59 -35.38
CA SER A 9 -9.78 -3.36 -35.21
C SER A 9 -8.90 -2.81 -34.09
N GLU A 10 -8.81 -1.50 -33.93
CA GLU A 10 -8.04 -0.88 -32.84
C GLU A 10 -8.67 -1.15 -31.46
N MET A 11 -10.00 -1.13 -31.38
CA MET A 11 -10.71 -1.47 -30.14
C MET A 11 -10.48 -2.95 -29.77
N CYS A 12 -10.54 -3.87 -30.72
CA CYS A 12 -10.27 -5.29 -30.47
C CYS A 12 -8.81 -5.58 -30.08
N ILE A 13 -7.85 -4.82 -30.61
CA ILE A 13 -6.42 -4.96 -30.27
C ILE A 13 -6.18 -4.44 -28.85
N ARG A 14 -6.76 -3.30 -28.49
CA ARG A 14 -6.64 -2.71 -27.16
C ARG A 14 -7.23 -3.61 -26.08
N ASP A 15 -8.41 -4.15 -26.29
CA ASP A 15 -9.07 -5.09 -25.36
C ASP A 15 -8.23 -6.36 -25.13
N ARG A 16 -7.51 -6.86 -26.15
CA ARG A 16 -6.63 -8.02 -25.99
C ARG A 16 -5.39 -7.68 -25.15
N THR A 17 -4.79 -6.52 -25.37
CA THR A 17 -3.64 -6.05 -24.59
C THR A 17 -4.02 -5.77 -23.15
N ASP A 18 -5.16 -5.13 -22.91
CA ASP A 18 -5.72 -4.86 -21.59
C ASP A 18 -5.99 -6.17 -20.81
N THR A 19 -6.62 -7.12 -21.46
CA THR A 19 -6.90 -8.43 -20.88
C THR A 19 -5.62 -9.17 -20.51
N GLN A 20 -4.61 -9.15 -21.37
CA GLN A 20 -3.32 -9.80 -21.12
C GLN A 20 -2.59 -9.14 -19.95
N TYR A 21 -2.57 -7.81 -19.91
CA TYR A 21 -1.95 -7.04 -18.85
C TYR A 21 -2.58 -7.33 -17.48
N ILE A 22 -3.91 -7.19 -17.38
CA ILE A 22 -4.61 -7.44 -16.11
C ILE A 22 -4.49 -8.91 -15.67
N ARG A 23 -4.56 -9.88 -16.59
CA ARG A 23 -4.36 -11.30 -16.25
C ARG A 23 -2.94 -11.57 -15.73
N GLN A 24 -1.92 -10.90 -16.27
CA GLN A 24 -0.57 -11.00 -15.75
C GLN A 24 -0.53 -10.50 -14.30
N LEU A 25 -1.05 -9.29 -14.02
CA LEU A 25 -1.10 -8.74 -12.66
C LEU A 25 -1.86 -9.66 -11.69
N VAL A 26 -3.00 -10.20 -12.12
CA VAL A 26 -3.78 -11.14 -11.31
C VAL A 26 -3.00 -12.43 -11.03
N SER A 27 -2.19 -12.90 -11.98
CA SER A 27 -1.37 -14.12 -11.78
C SER A 27 -0.24 -13.93 -10.76
N GLU A 28 0.20 -12.69 -10.52
CA GLU A 28 1.20 -12.34 -9.49
C GLU A 28 0.60 -12.45 -8.07
N GLY A 29 -0.74 -12.35 -7.94
CA GLY A 29 -1.44 -12.40 -6.67
C GLY A 29 -1.29 -11.13 -5.84
N GLU A 30 -1.80 -11.15 -4.61
CA GLU A 30 -1.60 -10.08 -3.64
C GLU A 30 -0.21 -10.17 -3.01
N HIS A 31 0.45 -9.02 -2.86
CA HIS A 31 1.77 -8.90 -2.27
C HIS A 31 2.04 -7.48 -1.77
N CYS A 32 3.29 -7.16 -1.39
CA CYS A 32 3.64 -5.86 -0.81
C CYS A 32 3.31 -4.65 -1.71
N HIS A 33 3.26 -4.83 -3.04
CA HIS A 33 2.96 -3.77 -3.99
C HIS A 33 1.62 -3.95 -4.72
N GLN A 34 0.82 -4.94 -4.36
CA GLN A 34 -0.44 -5.21 -5.05
C GLN A 34 -1.51 -5.74 -4.09
N ASP A 35 -2.73 -5.23 -4.23
CA ASP A 35 -3.89 -5.64 -3.44
C ASP A 35 -5.14 -5.68 -4.33
N PHE A 36 -6.04 -6.65 -4.09
CA PHE A 36 -7.27 -6.81 -4.84
C PHE A 36 -8.47 -6.33 -4.01
N LYS A 37 -9.42 -5.72 -4.67
CA LYS A 37 -10.70 -5.33 -4.06
C LYS A 37 -11.83 -5.70 -5.00
N PHE A 38 -12.70 -6.59 -4.53
CA PHE A 38 -13.86 -7.00 -5.29
C PHE A 38 -14.82 -5.83 -5.55
N GLU A 39 -15.07 -5.02 -4.52
CA GLU A 39 -15.93 -3.83 -4.55
C GLU A 39 -15.48 -2.86 -3.47
N ILE A 40 -15.85 -1.60 -3.63
CA ILE A 40 -15.60 -0.56 -2.63
C ILE A 40 -16.90 -0.19 -1.96
N SER A 41 -17.06 -0.60 -0.73
CA SER A 41 -18.23 -0.29 0.11
C SER A 41 -17.95 0.77 1.19
N ASP A 42 -16.68 1.11 1.42
CA ASP A 42 -16.26 2.01 2.48
C ASP A 42 -14.95 2.72 2.12
N ALA A 43 -15.01 4.05 1.92
CA ALA A 43 -13.86 4.86 1.58
C ALA A 43 -12.78 4.88 2.68
N ARG A 44 -13.16 4.74 3.97
CA ARG A 44 -12.19 4.68 5.07
C ARG A 44 -11.35 3.41 5.06
N LYS A 45 -11.93 2.28 4.65
CA LYS A 45 -11.18 1.04 4.47
C LYS A 45 -10.15 1.17 3.35
N ILE A 46 -10.53 1.83 2.25
CA ILE A 46 -9.60 2.14 1.16
C ILE A 46 -8.50 3.10 1.63
N ALA A 47 -8.82 4.13 2.42
CA ALA A 47 -7.83 5.05 2.97
C ALA A 47 -6.73 4.34 3.79
N ARG A 48 -7.05 3.22 4.47
CA ARG A 48 -6.04 2.39 5.16
C ARG A 48 -5.05 1.78 4.16
N SER A 49 -5.53 1.24 3.05
CA SER A 49 -4.67 0.67 2.00
C SER A 49 -3.84 1.78 1.33
N LEU A 50 -4.44 2.94 1.04
CA LEU A 50 -3.70 4.08 0.48
C LEU A 50 -2.60 4.56 1.43
N SER A 51 -2.91 4.69 2.73
CA SER A 51 -1.92 5.02 3.77
C SER A 51 -0.80 4.00 3.81
N ALA A 52 -1.12 2.70 3.77
CA ALA A 52 -0.13 1.63 3.84
C ALA A 52 0.83 1.67 2.64
N PHE A 53 0.32 1.79 1.42
CA PHE A 53 1.15 1.90 0.22
C PHE A 53 1.99 3.17 0.22
N ALA A 54 1.38 4.33 0.49
CA ALA A 54 2.11 5.61 0.49
C ALA A 54 3.22 5.67 1.54
N ASN A 55 3.05 5.01 2.67
CA ASN A 55 4.04 4.95 3.75
C ASN A 55 5.14 3.89 3.54
N THR A 56 4.96 2.97 2.59
CA THR A 56 5.93 1.90 2.34
C THR A 56 6.65 2.17 1.01
N GLU A 57 6.51 1.33 0.04
CA GLU A 57 7.22 1.41 -1.25
C GLU A 57 6.27 1.71 -2.41
N GLY A 58 5.08 2.24 -2.11
CA GLY A 58 4.02 2.39 -3.09
C GLY A 58 3.37 1.06 -3.47
N GLY A 59 2.52 1.10 -4.50
CA GLY A 59 1.84 -0.09 -4.98
C GLY A 59 0.60 0.22 -5.80
N ARG A 60 -0.24 -0.79 -5.97
CA ARG A 60 -1.48 -0.68 -6.75
C ARG A 60 -2.66 -1.40 -6.09
N LEU A 61 -3.84 -0.88 -6.33
CA LEU A 61 -5.11 -1.55 -6.06
C LEU A 61 -5.76 -1.94 -7.37
N LEU A 62 -6.20 -3.19 -7.50
CA LEU A 62 -7.03 -3.65 -8.61
C LEU A 62 -8.47 -3.79 -8.12
N ILE A 63 -9.36 -2.91 -8.56
CA ILE A 63 -10.77 -2.92 -8.18
C ILE A 63 -11.56 -3.69 -9.24
N GLY A 64 -12.50 -4.51 -8.78
CA GLY A 64 -13.25 -5.45 -9.61
C GLY A 64 -12.57 -6.82 -9.74
N VAL A 65 -11.59 -7.11 -8.89
CA VAL A 65 -10.90 -8.40 -8.80
C VAL A 65 -11.14 -9.00 -7.41
N LYS A 66 -11.48 -10.27 -7.35
CA LYS A 66 -11.64 -11.02 -6.08
C LYS A 66 -10.28 -11.54 -5.62
N ASP A 67 -10.13 -11.82 -4.33
CA ASP A 67 -8.90 -12.37 -3.70
C ASP A 67 -8.42 -13.67 -4.38
N ASN A 68 -9.32 -14.44 -4.98
CA ASN A 68 -8.98 -15.64 -5.76
C ASN A 68 -8.59 -15.35 -7.22
N GLY A 69 -8.39 -14.10 -7.59
CA GLY A 69 -8.03 -13.67 -8.94
C GLY A 69 -9.19 -13.63 -9.95
N LYS A 70 -10.43 -13.97 -9.54
CA LYS A 70 -11.58 -13.93 -10.46
C LYS A 70 -11.98 -12.48 -10.76
N ILE A 71 -11.98 -12.12 -12.04
CA ILE A 71 -12.43 -10.81 -12.51
C ILE A 71 -13.94 -10.71 -12.39
N ALA A 72 -14.40 -9.79 -11.57
CA ALA A 72 -15.81 -9.48 -11.35
C ALA A 72 -16.25 -8.22 -12.10
N GLY A 73 -15.36 -7.24 -12.21
CA GLY A 73 -15.59 -5.90 -12.75
C GLY A 73 -16.12 -4.92 -11.72
N VAL A 74 -15.85 -3.64 -11.95
CA VAL A 74 -16.38 -2.50 -11.19
C VAL A 74 -17.88 -2.40 -11.47
N ARG A 75 -18.69 -2.14 -10.45
CA ARG A 75 -20.16 -2.16 -10.53
C ARG A 75 -20.74 -0.80 -10.89
N SER A 76 -20.15 0.28 -10.40
CA SER A 76 -20.65 1.63 -10.61
C SER A 76 -19.55 2.67 -10.57
N ASP A 77 -19.83 3.84 -11.14
CA ASP A 77 -18.93 5.00 -11.05
C ASP A 77 -18.80 5.55 -9.62
N GLU A 78 -19.72 5.19 -8.72
CA GLU A 78 -19.66 5.56 -7.30
C GLU A 78 -18.40 5.00 -6.62
N GLU A 79 -17.90 3.86 -7.07
CA GLU A 79 -16.65 3.29 -6.55
C GLU A 79 -15.46 4.21 -6.81
N ILE A 80 -15.44 4.91 -7.96
CA ILE A 80 -14.39 5.88 -8.30
C ILE A 80 -14.46 7.09 -7.34
N TYR A 81 -15.65 7.61 -7.09
CA TYR A 81 -15.82 8.71 -6.13
C TYR A 81 -15.42 8.32 -4.71
N MET A 82 -15.68 7.08 -4.29
CA MET A 82 -15.24 6.59 -2.98
C MET A 82 -13.71 6.51 -2.87
N ILE A 83 -13.02 6.19 -3.95
CA ILE A 83 -11.55 6.19 -4.00
C ILE A 83 -11.00 7.61 -3.88
N GLU A 84 -11.56 8.56 -4.63
CA GLU A 84 -11.17 9.96 -4.55
C GLU A 84 -11.45 10.54 -3.15
N ALA A 85 -12.59 10.21 -2.55
CA ALA A 85 -12.90 10.58 -1.18
C ALA A 85 -11.90 9.94 -0.19
N ALA A 86 -11.52 8.69 -0.38
CA ALA A 86 -10.50 8.02 0.45
C ALA A 86 -9.18 8.78 0.43
N ALA A 87 -8.72 9.18 -0.76
CA ALA A 87 -7.44 9.87 -0.93
C ALA A 87 -7.43 11.31 -0.42
N THR A 88 -8.54 12.04 -0.60
CA THR A 88 -8.61 13.48 -0.33
C THR A 88 -9.19 13.83 1.03
N MET A 89 -10.24 13.11 1.45
CA MET A 89 -10.96 13.39 2.70
C MET A 89 -10.46 12.52 3.87
N TYR A 90 -10.14 11.26 3.61
CA TYR A 90 -9.79 10.30 4.67
C TYR A 90 -8.30 10.01 4.78
N CYS A 91 -7.45 10.53 3.89
CA CYS A 91 -5.99 10.53 4.05
C CYS A 91 -5.46 11.90 4.47
N LYS A 92 -4.49 11.94 5.38
CA LYS A 92 -3.80 13.15 5.83
C LYS A 92 -2.27 12.92 5.88
N PRO A 93 -1.47 13.64 5.09
CA PRO A 93 -1.87 14.50 3.97
C PRO A 93 -2.62 13.72 2.88
N LYS A 94 -3.26 14.43 1.96
CA LYS A 94 -3.93 13.80 0.81
C LYS A 94 -2.93 12.95 0.01
N VAL A 95 -3.42 11.87 -0.56
CA VAL A 95 -2.64 10.97 -1.41
C VAL A 95 -2.96 11.27 -2.88
N GLU A 96 -1.94 11.40 -3.70
CA GLU A 96 -2.10 11.50 -5.15
C GLU A 96 -2.24 10.11 -5.75
N LEU A 97 -3.23 9.94 -6.64
CA LEU A 97 -3.58 8.68 -7.26
C LEU A 97 -3.45 8.80 -8.78
N GLU A 98 -2.91 7.76 -9.38
CA GLU A 98 -3.00 7.54 -10.83
C GLU A 98 -4.02 6.45 -11.06
N THR A 99 -5.09 6.75 -11.79
CA THR A 99 -6.20 5.82 -12.05
C THR A 99 -6.27 5.47 -13.53
N GLN A 100 -6.40 4.18 -13.83
CA GLN A 100 -6.56 3.69 -15.17
C GLN A 100 -7.59 2.57 -15.25
N THR A 101 -8.47 2.63 -16.26
CA THR A 101 -9.51 1.64 -16.49
C THR A 101 -9.11 0.69 -17.61
N TYR A 102 -9.39 -0.60 -17.43
CA TYR A 102 -9.12 -1.64 -18.40
C TYR A 102 -10.39 -2.43 -18.71
N LYS A 103 -10.54 -2.83 -19.97
CA LYS A 103 -11.61 -3.70 -20.41
C LYS A 103 -11.10 -5.14 -20.47
N VAL A 104 -11.68 -6.01 -19.64
CA VAL A 104 -11.29 -7.41 -19.52
C VAL A 104 -12.52 -8.29 -19.65
N GLU A 105 -12.65 -9.00 -20.78
CA GLU A 105 -13.77 -9.90 -21.05
C GLU A 105 -15.15 -9.23 -20.88
N GLY A 106 -15.28 -8.00 -21.38
CA GLY A 106 -16.51 -7.21 -21.28
C GLY A 106 -16.77 -6.59 -19.91
N LYS A 107 -15.86 -6.74 -18.95
CA LYS A 107 -15.92 -6.14 -17.62
C LYS A 107 -14.90 -5.02 -17.48
N THR A 108 -15.18 -4.05 -16.62
CA THR A 108 -14.25 -2.97 -16.33
C THR A 108 -13.47 -3.29 -15.06
N VAL A 109 -12.15 -3.26 -15.13
CA VAL A 109 -11.23 -3.31 -13.97
C VAL A 109 -10.58 -1.94 -13.83
N LEU A 110 -10.52 -1.43 -12.60
CA LEU A 110 -9.86 -0.16 -12.30
C LEU A 110 -8.53 -0.44 -11.60
N GLU A 111 -7.43 0.02 -12.17
CA GLU A 111 -6.12 0.06 -11.53
C GLU A 111 -5.91 1.44 -10.89
N ILE A 112 -5.50 1.45 -9.65
CA ILE A 112 -5.14 2.65 -8.91
C ILE A 112 -3.69 2.47 -8.47
N ARG A 113 -2.82 3.35 -8.94
CA ARG A 113 -1.41 3.38 -8.53
C ARG A 113 -1.20 4.43 -7.46
N ILE A 114 -0.48 4.05 -6.44
CA ILE A 114 -0.11 4.86 -5.30
C ILE A 114 1.40 4.91 -5.23
N ASN A 115 1.98 6.09 -5.36
CA ASN A 115 3.42 6.27 -5.22
C ASN A 115 3.81 6.39 -3.74
N GLU A 116 5.02 5.94 -3.41
CA GLU A 116 5.61 6.20 -2.11
C GLU A 116 5.70 7.70 -1.86
N THR A 117 5.28 8.15 -0.68
CA THR A 117 5.40 9.56 -0.31
C THR A 117 6.73 9.87 0.37
N VAL A 118 7.31 11.00 0.02
CA VAL A 118 8.46 11.57 0.75
C VAL A 118 8.02 12.12 2.11
N SER A 119 6.77 12.59 2.21
CA SER A 119 6.22 13.25 3.40
C SER A 119 5.50 12.28 4.33
N LYS A 120 6.22 11.24 4.80
CA LYS A 120 5.70 10.29 5.78
C LYS A 120 5.56 10.93 7.17
N PRO A 121 4.57 10.50 7.98
CA PRO A 121 3.54 9.51 7.68
C PRO A 121 2.32 10.10 6.99
N VAL A 122 1.67 9.31 6.14
CA VAL A 122 0.30 9.49 5.70
C VAL A 122 -0.61 8.77 6.69
N TYR A 123 -1.60 9.45 7.22
CA TYR A 123 -2.59 8.90 8.13
C TYR A 123 -3.89 8.60 7.39
N ALA A 124 -4.55 7.50 7.74
CA ALA A 124 -5.94 7.23 7.41
C ALA A 124 -6.83 7.58 8.61
N LEU A 125 -7.93 8.27 8.39
CA LEU A 125 -8.90 8.63 9.42
C LEU A 125 -9.88 7.47 9.65
N ASP A 126 -10.09 7.10 10.92
CA ASP A 126 -11.12 6.14 11.31
C ASP A 126 -12.53 6.76 11.39
N GLU A 127 -13.50 5.99 11.84
CA GLU A 127 -14.90 6.42 11.99
C GLU A 127 -15.06 7.58 12.97
N THR A 128 -14.14 7.75 13.91
CA THR A 128 -14.09 8.85 14.87
C THR A 128 -13.23 10.02 14.42
N ASN A 129 -12.75 10.00 13.17
CA ASN A 129 -11.77 10.93 12.58
C ASN A 129 -10.41 10.92 13.29
N LYS A 130 -10.09 9.85 14.02
CA LYS A 130 -8.77 9.67 14.62
C LYS A 130 -7.78 9.21 13.55
N PRO A 131 -6.58 9.84 13.48
CA PRO A 131 -5.59 9.50 12.48
C PRO A 131 -4.77 8.26 12.89
N TRP A 132 -4.64 7.30 11.97
CA TRP A 132 -3.83 6.11 12.10
C TRP A 132 -2.92 5.95 10.89
N ALA A 133 -1.62 5.73 11.11
CA ALA A 133 -0.71 5.42 10.02
C ALA A 133 -0.62 3.90 9.81
N TYR A 134 -0.63 3.48 8.57
CA TYR A 134 -0.49 2.07 8.19
C TYR A 134 0.77 1.87 7.36
N ILE A 135 1.32 0.66 7.41
CA ILE A 135 2.41 0.17 6.58
C ILE A 135 1.98 -1.13 5.90
N ARG A 136 2.53 -1.40 4.72
CA ARG A 136 2.29 -2.65 4.00
C ARG A 136 3.40 -3.65 4.33
N ILE A 137 3.03 -4.81 4.85
CA ILE A 137 3.95 -5.93 5.09
C ILE A 137 3.37 -7.16 4.41
N LYS A 138 4.04 -7.64 3.37
CA LYS A 138 3.53 -8.67 2.47
C LYS A 138 2.21 -8.22 1.84
N ASP A 139 1.11 -8.90 2.14
CA ASP A 139 -0.25 -8.64 1.68
C ASP A 139 -1.16 -8.00 2.74
N GLU A 140 -0.60 -7.59 3.90
CA GLU A 140 -1.37 -7.03 5.00
C GLU A 140 -1.09 -5.55 5.24
N ASN A 141 -2.14 -4.81 5.61
CA ASN A 141 -2.06 -3.42 6.08
C ASN A 141 -1.97 -3.43 7.62
N ILE A 142 -0.80 -3.12 8.16
CA ILE A 142 -0.51 -3.18 9.60
C ILE A 142 -0.36 -1.76 10.15
N LEU A 143 -0.81 -1.53 11.37
CA LEU A 143 -0.60 -0.24 12.05
C LEU A 143 0.90 0.03 12.25
N ALA A 144 1.31 1.24 11.86
CA ALA A 144 2.67 1.70 12.12
C ALA A 144 2.93 1.80 13.63
N THR A 145 4.03 1.19 14.07
CA THR A 145 4.42 1.23 15.47
C THR A 145 4.95 2.62 15.87
N PRO A 146 5.01 2.96 17.17
CA PRO A 146 5.64 4.19 17.63
C PRO A 146 7.09 4.35 17.14
N VAL A 147 7.79 3.24 16.89
CA VAL A 147 9.14 3.26 16.32
C VAL A 147 9.13 3.79 14.89
N HIS A 148 8.22 3.28 14.03
CA HIS A 148 8.08 3.80 12.65
C HIS A 148 7.76 5.30 12.64
N LEU A 149 6.84 5.75 13.51
CA LEU A 149 6.48 7.17 13.60
C LEU A 149 7.68 8.04 14.00
N LYS A 150 8.47 7.61 14.97
CA LYS A 150 9.69 8.30 15.38
C LYS A 150 10.74 8.31 14.26
N MET A 151 10.95 7.20 13.57
CA MET A 151 11.89 7.13 12.44
C MET A 151 11.51 8.15 11.36
N TRP A 152 10.25 8.24 10.96
CA TRP A 152 9.79 9.21 9.97
C TRP A 152 9.91 10.67 10.44
N GLN A 153 9.72 10.94 11.74
CA GLN A 153 9.94 12.27 12.31
C GLN A 153 11.41 12.67 12.25
N HIS A 154 12.31 11.72 12.53
CA HIS A 154 13.75 11.98 12.50
C HIS A 154 14.32 12.08 11.09
N SER A 155 13.79 11.34 10.12
CA SER A 155 14.25 11.41 8.72
C SER A 155 14.05 12.78 8.06
N LYS A 156 13.15 13.61 8.60
CA LYS A 156 12.91 15.00 8.13
C LYS A 156 13.94 16.01 8.62
N LYS A 157 14.84 15.65 9.55
CA LYS A 157 15.88 16.56 10.05
C LYS A 157 17.08 16.50 9.12
N PRO A 158 17.48 17.62 8.48
CA PRO A 158 18.63 17.64 7.58
C PRO A 158 19.96 17.42 8.31
N GLU A 159 19.99 17.67 9.61
CA GLU A 159 21.15 17.43 10.46
C GLU A 159 21.05 16.01 11.02
N GLY A 160 22.00 15.16 10.66
CA GLY A 160 22.12 13.83 11.27
C GLY A 160 22.22 13.94 12.79
N ALA A 161 21.59 13.04 13.52
CA ALA A 161 21.79 12.94 14.96
C ALA A 161 23.07 12.14 15.23
N LEU A 162 23.96 12.68 16.06
CA LEU A 162 25.07 11.90 16.59
C LEU A 162 24.50 10.82 17.51
N VAL A 163 24.53 9.58 17.07
CA VAL A 163 24.07 8.45 17.87
C VAL A 163 25.26 7.82 18.56
N THR A 164 25.31 7.93 19.87
CA THR A 164 26.26 7.17 20.67
C THR A 164 25.61 5.85 21.06
N PHE A 165 26.23 4.75 20.66
CA PHE A 165 25.76 3.41 21.03
C PHE A 165 26.33 3.00 22.37
N THR A 166 25.47 2.55 23.29
CA THR A 166 25.90 1.84 24.49
C THR A 166 26.34 0.42 24.11
N GLU A 167 27.08 -0.25 24.99
CA GLU A 167 27.47 -1.65 24.76
C GLU A 167 26.27 -2.58 24.49
N ARG A 168 25.10 -2.26 25.03
CA ARG A 168 23.87 -3.04 24.83
C ARG A 168 23.35 -2.92 23.40
N GLU A 169 23.31 -1.69 22.90
CA GLU A 169 22.89 -1.38 21.54
C GLU A 169 23.88 -1.96 20.53
N GLN A 170 25.17 -1.89 20.82
CA GLN A 170 26.20 -2.48 19.97
C GLN A 170 26.02 -4.00 19.86
N ARG A 171 25.79 -4.70 20.97
CA ARG A 171 25.52 -6.16 20.96
C ARG A 171 24.28 -6.51 20.15
N LEU A 172 23.23 -5.67 20.19
CA LEU A 172 22.01 -5.88 19.41
C LEU A 172 22.29 -5.71 17.92
N LEU A 173 23.03 -4.67 17.53
CA LEU A 173 23.41 -4.41 16.15
C LEU A 173 24.30 -5.52 15.58
N ASP A 174 25.27 -5.99 16.35
CA ASP A 174 26.14 -7.10 15.94
C ASP A 174 25.35 -8.40 15.74
N ALA A 175 24.42 -8.69 16.65
CA ALA A 175 23.53 -9.85 16.50
C ALA A 175 22.57 -9.73 15.30
N LEU A 176 22.10 -8.50 14.95
CA LEU A 176 21.28 -8.26 13.77
C LEU A 176 22.06 -8.38 12.46
N LYS A 177 23.38 -8.04 12.47
CA LYS A 177 24.26 -8.27 11.31
C LYS A 177 24.42 -9.76 11.00
N GLU A 178 24.44 -10.61 12.03
CA GLU A 178 24.58 -12.06 11.85
C GLU A 178 23.27 -12.76 11.48
N LYS A 179 22.14 -12.30 12.02
CA LYS A 179 20.86 -13.03 11.98
C LYS A 179 19.73 -12.36 11.23
N GLU A 180 19.91 -11.22 10.60
CA GLU A 180 18.90 -10.43 9.88
C GLU A 180 17.60 -10.15 10.66
N LYS A 181 17.15 -11.07 11.51
CA LYS A 181 15.91 -10.99 12.31
C LYS A 181 16.14 -11.52 13.71
N LEU A 182 15.65 -10.77 14.70
CA LEU A 182 15.64 -11.18 16.09
C LEU A 182 14.21 -11.08 16.65
N SER A 183 13.82 -12.07 17.44
CA SER A 183 12.57 -11.97 18.22
C SER A 183 12.76 -11.03 19.42
N LEU A 184 11.66 -10.45 19.91
CA LEU A 184 11.69 -9.58 21.08
C LEU A 184 12.35 -10.24 22.31
N ASN A 185 12.06 -11.53 22.53
CA ASN A 185 12.69 -12.31 23.62
C ASN A 185 14.21 -12.44 23.44
N GLN A 186 14.70 -12.56 22.21
CA GLN A 186 16.14 -12.58 21.92
C GLN A 186 16.77 -11.20 22.19
N CYS A 187 16.11 -10.12 21.77
CA CYS A 187 16.55 -8.76 22.08
C CYS A 187 16.62 -8.50 23.59
N CYS A 188 15.59 -8.90 24.35
CA CYS A 188 15.55 -8.79 25.81
C CYS A 188 16.75 -9.51 26.46
N LYS A 189 17.05 -10.74 26.02
CA LYS A 189 18.20 -11.51 26.52
C LYS A 189 19.55 -10.87 26.20
N LEU A 190 19.73 -10.41 24.95
CA LEU A 190 20.97 -9.76 24.51
C LEU A 190 21.24 -8.45 25.24
N CYS A 191 20.19 -7.65 25.42
CA CYS A 191 20.29 -6.34 26.06
C CYS A 191 20.18 -6.41 27.59
N ARG A 192 19.88 -7.57 28.15
CA ARG A 192 19.60 -7.76 29.59
C ARG A 192 18.51 -6.81 30.09
N LEU A 193 17.45 -6.67 29.31
CA LEU A 193 16.29 -5.82 29.59
C LEU A 193 15.05 -6.69 29.84
N ASN A 194 14.11 -6.16 30.62
CA ASN A 194 12.80 -6.81 30.72
C ASN A 194 11.92 -6.41 29.51
N HIS A 195 10.86 -7.19 29.26
CA HIS A 195 9.99 -7.04 28.11
C HIS A 195 9.36 -5.63 27.98
N LYS A 196 9.10 -4.95 29.10
CA LYS A 196 8.52 -3.61 29.13
C LYS A 196 9.50 -2.49 28.72
N THR A 197 10.80 -2.74 28.84
CA THR A 197 11.84 -1.73 28.55
C THR A 197 12.40 -1.88 27.14
N THR A 198 12.10 -2.98 26.45
CA THR A 198 12.64 -3.29 25.11
C THR A 198 11.70 -2.83 23.96
N CYS A 199 10.45 -2.48 24.26
CA CYS A 199 9.47 -1.93 23.32
C CYS A 199 9.47 -0.42 23.24
#